data_d51bd4ed59a2391101c8995703dccd6f
#
_entry.id   d51bd4ed59a2391101c8995703dccd6f
#
_cell.length_a   1.000
_cell.length_b   1.000
_cell.length_c   1.000
_cell.angle_alpha   90.00
_cell.angle_beta   90.00
_cell.angle_gamma   90.00
#
_symmetry.space_group_name_H-M   'P 1'
#
loop_
_entity.id
_entity.type
_entity.pdbx_description
1 polymer ?
#
loop_
_entity_poly.entity_id
_entity_poly.type
_entity_poly.pdbx_seq_one_letter_code
_entity_poly.pdbx_strand_id
1 'polypeptide(L)'
;HRPRMEEHPDATTKNSIERNGNKVTVRLTASAPVYGMQEVAVNEGDEVTFIVTNNDEIPDLGHGFCVSNYNINFVVGPFQTKSVTFTAGKPGVHWIYCTNFCHALHLEMRMRLIVKARGV
;
A
#
# COMPACT_ATOMS: atom_id res chain seq x y z
N HIS A 1 -1.98 -14.52 -11.05
CA HIS A 1 -1.40 -13.21 -11.35
C HIS A 1 -0.41 -12.78 -10.29
N ARG A 2 0.81 -12.53 -10.68
CA ARG A 2 1.86 -12.12 -9.74
C ARG A 2 1.86 -10.60 -9.55
N PRO A 3 2.00 -10.12 -8.31
CA PRO A 3 2.24 -8.71 -8.08
C PRO A 3 3.55 -8.26 -8.74
N ARG A 4 3.54 -7.07 -9.30
CA ARG A 4 4.71 -6.46 -9.92
C ARG A 4 5.21 -5.33 -9.03
N MET A 5 6.44 -5.45 -8.53
CA MET A 5 7.07 -4.45 -7.65
C MET A 5 8.16 -3.71 -8.39
N GLU A 6 8.19 -2.40 -8.23
CA GLU A 6 9.15 -1.52 -8.89
C GLU A 6 9.60 -0.42 -7.94
N GLU A 7 10.84 0.04 -8.11
CA GLU A 7 11.25 1.31 -7.52
C GLU A 7 10.68 2.42 -8.38
N HIS A 8 10.10 3.42 -7.75
CA HIS A 8 9.43 4.50 -8.44
C HIS A 8 10.21 5.81 -8.23
N PRO A 9 10.56 6.55 -9.30
CA PRO A 9 11.35 7.76 -9.16
C PRO A 9 10.57 8.93 -8.54
N ASP A 10 9.25 8.92 -8.65
CA ASP A 10 8.42 10.04 -8.22
C ASP A 10 7.90 9.81 -6.80
N ALA A 11 8.55 10.47 -5.84
CA ALA A 11 8.09 10.43 -4.45
C ALA A 11 6.71 11.05 -4.32
N THR A 12 5.86 10.40 -3.54
CA THR A 12 4.53 10.92 -3.25
C THR A 12 4.59 11.79 -2.00
N THR A 13 4.00 12.98 -2.08
CA THR A 13 3.87 13.89 -0.93
C THR A 13 2.43 14.01 -0.47
N LYS A 14 1.49 13.53 -1.28
CA LYS A 14 0.06 13.56 -0.99
C LYS A 14 -0.54 12.20 -1.23
N ASN A 15 -1.46 11.82 -0.36
CA ASN A 15 -2.21 10.59 -0.53
C ASN A 15 -3.36 10.83 -1.50
N SER A 16 -3.52 9.93 -2.45
CA SER A 16 -4.56 10.07 -3.47
C SER A 16 -4.98 8.71 -4.01
N ILE A 17 -6.19 8.65 -4.52
CA ILE A 17 -6.73 7.48 -5.21
C ILE A 17 -7.24 7.97 -6.56
N GLU A 18 -6.71 7.40 -7.64
CA GLU A 18 -7.13 7.73 -9.00
C GLU A 18 -7.67 6.48 -9.67
N ARG A 19 -8.80 6.61 -10.34
CA ARG A 19 -9.41 5.52 -11.09
C ARG A 19 -9.50 5.88 -12.56
N ASN A 20 -9.06 4.96 -13.40
CA ASN A 20 -9.21 5.05 -14.85
C ASN A 20 -9.73 3.70 -15.36
N GLY A 21 -11.05 3.62 -15.57
CA GLY A 21 -11.68 2.33 -15.87
C GLY A 21 -11.55 1.37 -14.69
N ASN A 22 -10.92 0.23 -14.91
CA ASN A 22 -10.65 -0.75 -13.86
C ASN A 22 -9.22 -0.65 -13.30
N LYS A 23 -8.48 0.40 -13.65
CA LYS A 23 -7.14 0.64 -13.13
C LYS A 23 -7.21 1.67 -12.02
N VAL A 24 -6.76 1.29 -10.83
CA VAL A 24 -6.79 2.13 -9.64
C VAL A 24 -5.35 2.38 -9.19
N THR A 25 -4.97 3.64 -9.09
CA THR A 25 -3.65 4.03 -8.60
C THR A 25 -3.80 4.70 -7.24
N VAL A 26 -3.14 4.15 -6.24
CA VAL A 26 -3.16 4.66 -4.87
C VAL A 26 -1.76 5.16 -4.54
N ARG A 27 -1.65 6.47 -4.29
CA ARG A 27 -0.41 7.08 -3.80
C ARG A 27 -0.51 7.19 -2.30
N LEU A 28 0.44 6.60 -1.60
CA LEU A 28 0.39 6.43 -0.16
C LEU A 28 1.71 6.85 0.47
N THR A 29 1.62 7.65 1.53
CA THR A 29 2.78 7.98 2.35
C THR A 29 2.84 7.04 3.54
N ALA A 30 4.05 6.67 3.94
CA ALA A 30 4.32 5.91 5.15
C ALA A 30 5.23 6.74 6.04
N SER A 31 4.75 7.06 7.24
CA SER A 31 5.49 7.83 8.23
C SER A 31 5.08 7.33 9.60
N ALA A 32 6.04 6.79 10.36
CA ALA A 32 5.74 6.14 11.63
C ALA A 32 4.91 7.05 12.55
N PRO A 33 3.87 6.53 13.18
CA PRO A 33 3.41 5.13 13.16
C PRO A 33 2.21 4.89 12.24
N VAL A 34 2.03 5.66 11.17
CA VAL A 34 0.82 5.61 10.35
C VAL A 34 1.11 5.55 8.86
N TYR A 35 0.19 4.93 8.11
CA TYR A 35 0.04 5.21 6.68
C TYR A 35 -0.83 6.45 6.50
N GLY A 36 -0.70 7.11 5.36
CA GLY A 36 -1.44 8.34 5.08
C GLY A 36 -2.93 8.16 4.86
N MET A 37 -3.42 6.92 4.79
CA MET A 37 -4.83 6.58 4.66
C MET A 37 -5.18 5.46 5.63
N GLN A 38 -6.45 5.38 6.03
CA GLN A 38 -6.92 4.29 6.89
C GLN A 38 -7.59 3.17 6.10
N GLU A 39 -8.12 3.47 4.92
CA GLU A 39 -8.70 2.45 4.06
C GLU A 39 -8.75 2.88 2.61
N VAL A 40 -8.76 1.89 1.73
CA VAL A 40 -8.94 2.04 0.28
C VAL A 40 -9.97 1.03 -0.16
N ALA A 41 -10.99 1.47 -0.89
CA ALA A 41 -12.01 0.59 -1.44
C ALA A 41 -11.83 0.48 -2.96
N VAL A 42 -11.81 -0.75 -3.45
CA VAL A 42 -11.73 -1.07 -4.87
C VAL A 42 -12.78 -2.11 -5.21
N ASN A 43 -12.96 -2.39 -6.49
CA ASN A 43 -13.90 -3.42 -6.95
C ASN A 43 -13.16 -4.69 -7.33
N GLU A 44 -13.83 -5.81 -7.17
CA GLU A 44 -13.31 -7.10 -7.64
C GLU A 44 -12.96 -7.01 -9.12
N GLY A 45 -11.75 -7.45 -9.47
CA GLY A 45 -11.24 -7.40 -10.85
C GLY A 45 -10.44 -6.15 -11.18
N ASP A 46 -10.42 -5.16 -10.31
CA ASP A 46 -9.60 -3.96 -10.53
C ASP A 46 -8.11 -4.32 -10.54
N GLU A 47 -7.36 -3.66 -11.42
CA GLU A 47 -5.91 -3.66 -11.38
C GLU A 47 -5.47 -2.50 -10.47
N VAL A 48 -4.90 -2.84 -9.33
CA VAL A 48 -4.56 -1.87 -8.28
C VAL A 48 -3.05 -1.69 -8.23
N THR A 49 -2.62 -0.43 -8.26
CA THR A 49 -1.22 -0.06 -8.07
C THR A 49 -1.10 0.78 -6.81
N PHE A 50 -0.31 0.31 -5.86
CA PHE A 50 0.09 1.12 -4.71
C PHE A 50 1.47 1.71 -4.98
N ILE A 51 1.59 3.02 -4.85
CA ILE A 51 2.85 3.75 -4.90
C ILE A 51 3.10 4.26 -3.49
N VAL A 52 4.10 3.68 -2.81
CA VAL A 52 4.34 3.93 -1.39
C VAL A 52 5.66 4.67 -1.23
N THR A 53 5.62 5.82 -0.58
CA THR A 53 6.79 6.64 -0.25
C THR A 53 6.99 6.66 1.26
N ASN A 54 8.20 6.34 1.70
CA ASN A 54 8.60 6.48 3.09
C ASN A 54 9.12 7.91 3.32
N ASN A 55 8.37 8.69 4.09
CA ASN A 55 8.70 10.10 4.38
C ASN A 55 9.50 10.28 5.68
N ASP A 56 9.91 9.22 6.35
CA ASP A 56 10.70 9.35 7.56
C ASP A 56 12.14 9.71 7.25
N GLU A 57 12.66 10.66 8.01
CA GLU A 57 14.01 11.18 7.86
C GLU A 57 15.05 10.37 8.66
N ILE A 58 14.62 9.46 9.50
CA ILE A 58 15.50 8.71 10.38
C ILE A 58 16.24 7.65 9.57
N PRO A 59 17.59 7.65 9.54
CA PRO A 59 18.35 6.61 8.86
C PRO A 59 17.96 5.21 9.36
N ASP A 60 17.93 4.24 8.47
CA ASP A 60 17.60 2.84 8.76
C ASP A 60 16.14 2.59 9.18
N LEU A 61 15.27 3.62 9.15
CA LEU A 61 13.86 3.45 9.46
C LEU A 61 13.07 3.03 8.20
N GLY A 62 13.07 1.74 7.91
CA GLY A 62 12.27 1.18 6.83
C GLY A 62 10.84 0.91 7.27
N HIS A 63 9.88 1.12 6.37
CA HIS A 63 8.49 0.76 6.59
C HIS A 63 8.13 -0.45 5.74
N GLY A 64 7.59 -1.48 6.39
CA GLY A 64 7.05 -2.63 5.70
C GLY A 64 5.70 -2.31 5.07
N PHE A 65 5.42 -2.95 3.96
CA PHE A 65 4.11 -2.87 3.31
C PHE A 65 3.69 -4.29 2.95
N CYS A 66 2.78 -4.83 3.72
CA CYS A 66 2.28 -6.19 3.54
C CYS A 66 0.78 -6.14 3.34
N VAL A 67 0.30 -6.77 2.27
CA VAL A 67 -1.13 -6.89 2.00
C VAL A 67 -1.52 -8.34 2.21
N SER A 68 -2.35 -8.59 3.21
CA SER A 68 -2.81 -9.95 3.51
C SER A 68 -3.59 -10.54 2.34
N ASN A 69 -3.43 -11.84 2.12
CA ASN A 69 -4.11 -12.62 1.09
C ASN A 69 -3.68 -12.34 -0.35
N TYR A 70 -2.72 -11.43 -0.59
CA TYR A 70 -2.24 -11.11 -1.94
C TYR A 70 -0.76 -11.39 -2.16
N ASN A 71 -0.09 -11.99 -1.17
CA ASN A 71 1.32 -12.34 -1.25
C ASN A 71 2.21 -11.12 -1.57
N ILE A 72 1.88 -9.99 -0.99
CA ILE A 72 2.61 -8.74 -1.15
C ILE A 72 3.31 -8.43 0.16
N ASN A 73 4.63 -8.30 0.11
CA ASN A 73 5.43 -7.93 1.27
C ASN A 73 6.75 -7.32 0.80
N PHE A 74 6.97 -6.05 1.11
CA PHE A 74 8.24 -5.39 0.81
C PHE A 74 8.52 -4.30 1.82
N VAL A 75 9.76 -3.80 1.83
CA VAL A 75 10.19 -2.73 2.72
C VAL A 75 10.56 -1.51 1.89
N VAL A 76 10.07 -0.35 2.32
CA VAL A 76 10.41 0.94 1.72
C VAL A 76 11.37 1.64 2.67
N GLY A 77 12.62 1.84 2.24
CA GLY A 77 13.63 2.54 3.02
C GLY A 77 13.36 4.04 3.10
N PRO A 78 14.11 4.78 3.97
CA PRO A 78 13.91 6.22 4.12
C PRO A 78 14.03 6.94 2.78
N PHE A 79 13.06 7.81 2.49
CA PHE A 79 12.93 8.57 1.25
C PHE A 79 12.86 7.73 -0.03
N GLN A 80 12.65 6.43 0.09
CA GLN A 80 12.41 5.58 -1.08
C GLN A 80 10.93 5.57 -1.44
N THR A 81 10.67 5.30 -2.71
CA THR A 81 9.33 5.04 -3.22
C THR A 81 9.36 3.71 -3.96
N LYS A 82 8.42 2.84 -3.63
CA LYS A 82 8.25 1.56 -4.32
C LYS A 82 6.80 1.41 -4.73
N SER A 83 6.57 0.68 -5.80
CA SER A 83 5.21 0.40 -6.25
C SER A 83 4.99 -1.10 -6.42
N VAL A 84 3.73 -1.49 -6.29
CA VAL A 84 3.28 -2.84 -6.55
C VAL A 84 1.96 -2.77 -7.32
N THR A 85 1.82 -3.60 -8.33
CA THR A 85 0.58 -3.72 -9.11
C THR A 85 0.05 -5.14 -8.99
N PHE A 86 -1.22 -5.27 -8.69
CA PHE A 86 -1.86 -6.57 -8.54
C PHE A 86 -3.34 -6.50 -8.93
N THR A 87 -3.95 -7.65 -9.17
CA THR A 87 -5.39 -7.74 -9.44
C THR A 87 -6.14 -8.03 -8.16
N ALA A 88 -7.14 -7.20 -7.84
CA ALA A 88 -7.98 -7.35 -6.66
C ALA A 88 -9.04 -8.42 -6.94
N GLY A 89 -8.66 -9.68 -6.83
CA GLY A 89 -9.53 -10.80 -7.16
C GLY A 89 -10.23 -11.47 -5.98
N LYS A 90 -10.01 -10.97 -4.76
CA LYS A 90 -10.55 -11.59 -3.55
C LYS A 90 -11.44 -10.61 -2.80
N PRO A 91 -12.78 -10.72 -2.94
CA PRO A 91 -13.70 -9.83 -2.20
C PRO A 91 -13.51 -9.95 -0.70
N GLY A 92 -13.74 -8.86 0.01
CA GLY A 92 -13.64 -8.80 1.46
C GLY A 92 -12.72 -7.71 1.95
N VAL A 93 -12.42 -7.75 3.22
CA VAL A 93 -11.52 -6.81 3.89
C VAL A 93 -10.16 -7.47 4.09
N HIS A 94 -9.12 -6.81 3.61
CA HIS A 94 -7.75 -7.28 3.73
C HIS A 94 -6.93 -6.25 4.48
N TRP A 95 -6.13 -6.71 5.46
CA TRP A 95 -5.28 -5.80 6.20
C TRP A 95 -4.00 -5.49 5.44
N ILE A 96 -3.60 -4.23 5.48
CA ILE A 96 -2.31 -3.73 5.04
C ILE A 96 -1.59 -3.28 6.30
N TYR A 97 -0.37 -3.77 6.52
CA TYR A 97 0.34 -3.50 7.76
C TYR A 97 1.85 -3.45 7.56
N CYS A 98 2.51 -2.78 8.51
CA CYS A 98 3.96 -2.71 8.55
C CYS A 98 4.50 -3.97 9.21
N THR A 99 5.33 -4.73 8.49
CA THR A 99 5.95 -5.96 9.00
C THR A 99 7.34 -5.71 9.57
N ASN A 100 7.86 -4.50 9.40
CA ASN A 100 9.19 -4.12 9.84
C ASN A 100 9.10 -3.35 11.15
N PHE A 101 10.01 -3.57 12.09
CA PHE A 101 10.02 -2.80 13.33
C PHE A 101 10.51 -1.39 13.04
N CYS A 102 9.57 -0.49 12.76
CA CYS A 102 9.85 0.89 12.38
C CYS A 102 9.61 1.89 13.51
N HIS A 103 8.87 1.50 14.53
CA HIS A 103 8.53 2.37 15.66
C HIS A 103 7.97 1.50 16.79
N ALA A 104 7.99 2.00 18.04
CA ALA A 104 7.38 1.29 19.17
C ALA A 104 5.90 0.98 18.94
N LEU A 105 5.22 1.79 18.11
CA LEU A 105 3.81 1.60 17.76
C LEU A 105 3.61 0.99 16.37
N HIS A 106 4.61 0.30 15.82
CA HIS A 106 4.52 -0.24 14.46
C HIS A 106 3.35 -1.21 14.26
N LEU A 107 2.90 -1.89 15.32
CA LEU A 107 1.72 -2.77 15.26
C LEU A 107 0.42 -2.01 15.00
N GLU A 108 0.42 -0.69 15.21
CA GLU A 108 -0.72 0.18 14.89
C GLU A 108 -0.63 0.77 13.49
N MET A 109 0.51 0.59 12.82
CA MET A 109 0.70 1.05 11.45
C MET A 109 0.02 0.09 10.49
N ARG A 110 -1.27 0.31 10.27
CA ARG A 110 -2.12 -0.56 9.45
C ARG A 110 -3.25 0.22 8.80
N MET A 111 -3.75 -0.33 7.71
CA MET A 111 -4.91 0.19 7.00
C MET A 111 -5.67 -0.98 6.40
N ARG A 112 -6.84 -0.72 5.82
CA ARG A 112 -7.68 -1.75 5.22
C ARG A 112 -7.77 -1.57 3.71
N LEU A 113 -7.67 -2.68 3.00
CA LEU A 113 -8.05 -2.76 1.60
C LEU A 113 -9.41 -3.46 1.54
N ILE A 114 -10.42 -2.75 1.05
CA ILE A 114 -11.76 -3.29 0.90
C ILE A 114 -11.99 -3.60 -0.57
N VAL A 115 -12.22 -4.86 -0.88
CA VAL A 115 -12.53 -5.32 -2.24
C VAL A 115 -14.01 -5.65 -2.29
N LYS A 116 -14.76 -4.86 -3.05
CA LYS A 116 -16.20 -5.06 -3.21
C LYS A 116 -16.46 -6.13 -4.25
N ALA A 117 -17.32 -7.09 -3.93
CA ALA A 117 -17.69 -8.14 -4.86
C ALA A 117 -18.37 -7.55 -6.09
N ARG A 118 -18.02 -8.10 -7.27
CA ARG A 118 -18.62 -7.69 -8.53
C ARG A 118 -20.07 -8.15 -8.59
N GLY A 119 -20.96 -7.32 -9.13
CA GLY A 119 -22.36 -7.65 -9.31
C GLY A 119 -23.23 -7.44 -8.08
N VAL A 120 -22.70 -6.80 -7.07
CA VAL A 120 -23.44 -6.48 -5.84
C VAL A 120 -23.75 -5.01 -5.77
#